data_d2b4ec920994d748a6a7a0cbc3ce3afc
#
_entry.id   d2b4ec920994d748a6a7a0cbc3ce3afc
#
_cell.length_a   1.000
_cell.length_b   1.000
_cell.length_c   1.000
_cell.angle_alpha   90.00
_cell.angle_beta   90.00
_cell.angle_gamma   90.00
#
_symmetry.space_group_name_H-M   'P 1'
#
loop_
_entity.id
_entity.type
_entity.pdbx_description
1 polymer ?
#
loop_
_entity_poly.entity_id
_entity_poly.type
_entity_poly.pdbx_seq_one_letter_code
_entity_poly.pdbx_strand_id
1 'polypeptide(L)'
;DRLRSRGLGDVYKRQLNIHRSIRCGRNYEYFSEDPLISGVFAAALTKGVQSHPGCGVTIKHFAANNQETNRYNNNSIVSERALREIYLKGFEICVRLAQPKALMTSYNLLNGKHTSEHRELLEDVLRCEFEFDGIVMTDWVTSSDILSADAKYPAPEAYKVALAGNDLFMPGSQQEIDNLTAALKNGHITREELIKNATRICRMAVELAGASV
;
A
#
# COMPACT_ATOMS: atom_id res chain seq x y z
N ASP A 1 -4.56 19.88 -13.54
CA ASP A 1 -4.28 18.46 -13.34
C ASP A 1 -5.53 17.65 -13.54
N ARG A 2 -5.65 17.09 -14.74
CA ARG A 2 -6.77 16.25 -15.09
C ARG A 2 -6.37 14.79 -14.89
N LEU A 3 -6.49 14.30 -13.66
CA LEU A 3 -6.49 12.87 -13.44
C LEU A 3 -7.80 12.30 -13.98
N ARG A 4 -7.78 11.94 -15.24
CA ARG A 4 -8.81 11.12 -15.84
C ARG A 4 -8.37 9.68 -15.70
N SER A 5 -8.71 9.06 -14.56
CA SER A 5 -8.69 7.62 -14.49
C SER A 5 -9.83 7.11 -15.36
N ARG A 6 -9.50 6.50 -16.48
CA ARG A 6 -10.44 5.66 -17.22
C ARG A 6 -10.23 4.25 -16.72
N GLY A 7 -11.13 3.74 -15.94
CA GLY A 7 -11.05 2.44 -15.33
C GLY A 7 -11.33 2.50 -13.84
N LEU A 8 -10.76 1.62 -13.06
CA LEU A 8 -10.85 1.63 -11.61
C LEU A 8 -10.40 3.01 -11.08
N GLY A 9 -11.37 3.84 -10.70
CA GLY A 9 -11.13 5.26 -10.42
C GLY A 9 -10.37 5.46 -9.12
N ASP A 10 -9.05 5.55 -9.19
CA ASP A 10 -8.21 5.83 -8.03
C ASP A 10 -7.98 7.33 -7.85
N VAL A 11 -8.22 7.83 -6.65
CA VAL A 11 -7.89 9.21 -6.27
C VAL A 11 -6.58 9.22 -5.48
N TYR A 12 -5.49 9.61 -6.15
CA TYR A 12 -4.13 9.58 -5.58
C TYR A 12 -3.70 10.86 -4.85
N LYS A 13 -4.54 11.89 -4.76
CA LYS A 13 -4.08 13.24 -4.40
C LYS A 13 -3.82 13.48 -2.93
N ARG A 14 -4.28 12.67 -2.03
CA ARG A 14 -4.10 12.84 -0.58
C ARG A 14 -3.48 11.60 0.04
N GLN A 15 -2.52 11.83 0.93
CA GLN A 15 -1.79 10.77 1.62
C GLN A 15 -2.12 10.77 3.10
N LEU A 16 -2.17 9.59 3.69
CA LEU A 16 -2.44 9.39 5.11
C LEU A 16 -1.20 9.46 6.00
N ASN A 17 -0.01 9.59 5.41
CA ASN A 17 1.18 9.89 6.19
C ASN A 17 1.01 11.24 6.87
N ILE A 18 1.56 11.37 8.07
CA ILE A 18 1.43 12.59 8.89
C ILE A 18 2.53 13.60 8.57
N HIS A 19 2.27 14.88 8.84
CA HIS A 19 3.26 15.97 8.80
C HIS A 19 4.30 15.79 9.91
N ARG A 20 5.26 14.89 9.70
CA ARG A 20 6.29 14.56 10.70
C ARG A 20 7.45 15.55 10.69
N SER A 21 7.82 16.01 9.51
CA SER A 21 8.91 16.98 9.31
C SER A 21 8.50 18.03 8.28
N ILE A 22 8.76 19.30 8.58
CA ILE A 22 8.51 20.41 7.66
C ILE A 22 9.33 20.28 6.35
N ARG A 23 10.42 19.51 6.37
CA ARG A 23 11.29 19.27 5.22
C ARG A 23 10.80 18.14 4.29
N CYS A 24 9.73 17.45 4.62
CA CYS A 24 9.19 16.42 3.74
C CYS A 24 8.59 17.06 2.48
N GLY A 25 9.14 16.72 1.31
CA GLY A 25 8.76 17.33 0.04
C GLY A 25 7.33 17.06 -0.41
N ARG A 26 6.61 16.13 0.24
CA ARG A 26 5.23 15.75 -0.08
C ARG A 26 4.21 16.17 0.98
N ASN A 27 4.59 17.00 1.95
CA ASN A 27 3.66 17.47 2.99
C ASN A 27 2.39 18.14 2.43
N TYR A 28 2.46 18.76 1.25
CA TYR A 28 1.29 19.36 0.59
C TYR A 28 0.22 18.34 0.18
N GLU A 29 0.54 17.05 0.15
CA GLU A 29 -0.40 15.97 -0.13
C GLU A 29 -1.06 15.41 1.14
N TYR A 30 -0.52 15.69 2.33
CA TYR A 30 -0.97 15.14 3.60
C TYR A 30 -2.10 15.99 4.20
N PHE A 31 -2.86 15.38 5.13
CA PHE A 31 -3.97 16.08 5.77
C PHE A 31 -3.52 16.87 7.01
N SER A 32 -2.78 16.23 7.92
CA SER A 32 -2.42 16.81 9.21
C SER A 32 -1.18 16.13 9.80
N GLU A 33 -0.64 16.75 10.86
CA GLU A 33 0.30 16.10 11.78
C GLU A 33 -0.42 15.17 12.79
N ASP A 34 -1.69 15.39 13.01
CA ASP A 34 -2.54 14.60 13.91
C ASP A 34 -3.12 13.40 13.14
N PRO A 35 -2.85 12.16 13.59
CA PRO A 35 -3.37 10.96 12.94
C PRO A 35 -4.89 10.81 13.02
N LEU A 36 -5.55 11.37 14.05
CA LEU A 36 -7.01 11.35 14.15
C LEU A 36 -7.62 12.23 13.07
N ILE A 37 -7.14 13.47 12.94
CA ILE A 37 -7.59 14.39 11.89
C ILE A 37 -7.33 13.78 10.51
N SER A 38 -6.13 13.27 10.27
CA SER A 38 -5.77 12.63 9.01
C SER A 38 -6.69 11.47 8.67
N GLY A 39 -6.95 10.59 9.62
CA GLY A 39 -7.81 9.40 9.42
C GLY A 39 -9.27 9.75 9.15
N VAL A 40 -9.85 10.70 9.91
CA VAL A 40 -11.25 11.13 9.74
C VAL A 40 -11.46 11.86 8.41
N PHE A 41 -10.55 12.76 8.04
CA PHE A 41 -10.64 13.46 6.74
C PHE A 41 -10.47 12.51 5.56
N ALA A 42 -9.51 11.56 5.66
CA ALA A 42 -9.34 10.54 4.64
C ALA A 42 -10.57 9.63 4.52
N ALA A 43 -11.20 9.26 5.64
CA ALA A 43 -12.42 8.47 5.63
C ALA A 43 -13.59 9.24 4.99
N ALA A 44 -13.75 10.51 5.29
CA ALA A 44 -14.79 11.35 4.69
C ALA A 44 -14.59 11.49 3.17
N LEU A 45 -13.34 11.72 2.73
CA LEU A 45 -13.00 11.76 1.30
C LEU A 45 -13.27 10.41 0.63
N THR A 46 -12.86 9.31 1.25
CA THR A 46 -13.07 7.95 0.75
C THR A 46 -14.56 7.66 0.55
N LYS A 47 -15.40 7.95 1.54
CA LYS A 47 -16.85 7.80 1.42
C LYS A 47 -17.43 8.64 0.30
N GLY A 48 -17.00 9.91 0.19
CA GLY A 48 -17.47 10.80 -0.87
C GLY A 48 -17.13 10.31 -2.28
N VAL A 49 -15.90 9.80 -2.49
CA VAL A 49 -15.49 9.25 -3.80
C VAL A 49 -16.21 7.92 -4.07
N GLN A 50 -16.25 7.02 -3.10
CA GLN A 50 -16.86 5.69 -3.26
C GLN A 50 -18.40 5.71 -3.30
N SER A 51 -19.05 6.85 -3.04
CA SER A 51 -20.47 7.02 -3.28
C SER A 51 -20.81 7.08 -4.78
N HIS A 52 -19.82 7.27 -5.65
CA HIS A 52 -19.99 7.21 -7.10
C HIS A 52 -19.76 5.77 -7.58
N PRO A 53 -20.70 5.17 -8.32
CA PRO A 53 -20.55 3.82 -8.85
C PRO A 53 -19.27 3.66 -9.67
N GLY A 54 -18.57 2.54 -9.49
CA GLY A 54 -17.33 2.23 -10.22
C GLY A 54 -16.09 3.00 -9.74
N CYS A 55 -16.19 3.77 -8.65
CA CYS A 55 -15.06 4.51 -8.09
C CYS A 55 -14.55 3.83 -6.82
N GLY A 56 -13.22 3.64 -6.74
CA GLY A 56 -12.51 3.19 -5.55
C GLY A 56 -11.44 4.20 -5.10
N VAL A 57 -11.05 4.14 -3.85
CA VAL A 57 -9.97 4.97 -3.31
C VAL A 57 -8.79 4.10 -2.90
N THR A 58 -7.58 4.53 -3.29
CA THR A 58 -6.33 3.96 -2.79
C THR A 58 -5.77 4.89 -1.72
N ILE A 59 -5.66 4.40 -0.49
CA ILE A 59 -4.98 5.11 0.60
C ILE A 59 -3.49 4.76 0.62
N LYS A 60 -2.62 5.75 0.93
CA LYS A 60 -1.17 5.59 0.82
C LYS A 60 -0.38 6.59 1.68
N HIS A 61 0.91 6.35 1.88
CA HIS A 61 1.67 5.13 1.64
C HIS A 61 1.84 4.38 2.97
N PHE A 62 1.57 3.11 2.98
CA PHE A 62 1.57 2.28 4.18
C PHE A 62 2.93 1.58 4.35
N ALA A 63 3.74 1.96 5.34
CA ALA A 63 3.52 2.97 6.33
C ALA A 63 4.82 3.72 6.68
N ALA A 64 4.68 4.77 7.51
CA ALA A 64 5.79 5.55 8.05
C ALA A 64 6.70 6.19 6.97
N ASN A 65 6.15 6.55 5.82
CA ASN A 65 6.84 7.30 4.75
C ASN A 65 6.70 8.81 5.02
N ASN A 66 7.58 9.36 5.85
CA ASN A 66 7.53 10.77 6.25
C ASN A 66 8.77 11.56 5.79
N GLN A 67 9.53 11.00 4.83
CA GLN A 67 10.72 11.59 4.24
C GLN A 67 10.83 11.19 2.77
N GLU A 68 11.07 12.16 1.90
CA GLU A 68 11.23 11.92 0.46
C GLU A 68 12.69 11.92 0.02
N THR A 69 13.57 12.63 0.72
CA THR A 69 15.00 12.64 0.42
C THR A 69 15.58 11.24 0.62
N ASN A 70 16.13 10.69 -0.47
CA ASN A 70 16.72 9.33 -0.46
C ASN A 70 15.77 8.24 0.07
N ARG A 71 14.49 8.32 -0.31
CA ARG A 71 13.40 7.50 0.24
C ARG A 71 13.58 5.99 0.03
N TYR A 72 14.31 5.57 -1.01
CA TYR A 72 14.59 4.16 -1.28
C TYR A 72 15.63 3.56 -0.31
N ASN A 73 16.44 4.42 0.32
CA ASN A 73 17.45 4.05 1.31
C ASN A 73 17.02 4.39 2.75
N ASN A 74 15.78 4.81 2.93
CA ASN A 74 15.25 5.18 4.24
C ASN A 74 14.76 3.94 5.00
N ASN A 75 15.22 3.81 6.24
CA ASN A 75 14.71 2.82 7.19
C ASN A 75 14.08 3.57 8.37
N SER A 76 12.77 3.57 8.44
CA SER A 76 12.01 4.20 9.51
C SER A 76 12.07 3.33 10.76
N ILE A 77 12.89 3.74 11.74
CA ILE A 77 13.00 3.05 13.03
C ILE A 77 11.95 3.62 13.97
N VAL A 78 10.97 2.81 14.31
CA VAL A 78 9.79 3.24 15.08
C VAL A 78 9.48 2.20 16.15
N SER A 79 9.24 2.66 17.40
CA SER A 79 8.76 1.76 18.46
C SER A 79 7.35 1.26 18.15
N GLU A 80 7.00 0.08 18.65
CA GLU A 80 5.66 -0.52 18.47
C GLU A 80 4.54 0.44 18.88
N ARG A 81 4.70 1.10 20.04
CA ARG A 81 3.73 2.06 20.53
C ARG A 81 3.55 3.25 19.58
N ALA A 82 4.66 3.87 19.15
CA ALA A 82 4.60 5.02 18.23
C ALA A 82 4.04 4.61 16.87
N LEU A 83 4.38 3.41 16.39
CA LEU A 83 3.85 2.85 15.15
C LEU A 83 2.33 2.77 15.21
N ARG A 84 1.76 2.17 16.26
CA ARG A 84 0.31 1.97 16.41
C ARG A 84 -0.45 3.25 16.73
N GLU A 85 0.06 4.07 17.65
CA GLU A 85 -0.66 5.25 18.11
C GLU A 85 -0.57 6.44 17.14
N ILE A 86 0.46 6.47 16.27
CA ILE A 86 0.73 7.62 15.39
C ILE A 86 0.70 7.21 13.92
N TYR A 87 1.64 6.35 13.47
CA TYR A 87 1.88 6.13 12.04
C TYR A 87 0.83 5.25 11.36
N LEU A 88 0.24 4.30 12.08
CA LEU A 88 -0.81 3.42 11.59
C LEU A 88 -2.22 3.94 11.91
N LYS A 89 -2.35 4.80 12.93
CA LYS A 89 -3.65 5.23 13.46
C LYS A 89 -4.56 5.87 12.42
N GLY A 90 -4.03 6.72 11.55
CA GLY A 90 -4.81 7.34 10.47
C GLY A 90 -5.34 6.31 9.47
N PHE A 91 -4.53 5.30 9.15
CA PHE A 91 -4.94 4.18 8.28
C PHE A 91 -6.02 3.34 8.95
N GLU A 92 -5.85 2.96 10.21
CA GLU A 92 -6.84 2.22 10.98
C GLU A 92 -8.21 2.92 10.96
N ILE A 93 -8.22 4.22 11.28
CA ILE A 93 -9.45 5.02 11.29
C ILE A 93 -10.10 5.05 9.92
N CYS A 94 -9.33 5.29 8.85
CA CYS A 94 -9.85 5.33 7.50
C CYS A 94 -10.43 3.98 7.06
N VAL A 95 -9.72 2.88 7.34
CA VAL A 95 -10.18 1.52 7.02
C VAL A 95 -11.49 1.22 7.75
N ARG A 96 -11.53 1.37 9.07
CA ARG A 96 -12.72 1.07 9.88
C ARG A 96 -13.93 1.91 9.51
N LEU A 97 -13.73 3.18 9.17
CA LEU A 97 -14.84 4.09 8.88
C LEU A 97 -15.31 4.07 7.44
N ALA A 98 -14.47 3.73 6.47
CA ALA A 98 -14.76 3.96 5.05
C ALA A 98 -14.45 2.78 4.11
N GLN A 99 -13.72 1.75 4.57
CA GLN A 99 -13.34 0.59 3.76
C GLN A 99 -12.85 1.00 2.35
N PRO A 100 -11.67 1.67 2.24
CA PRO A 100 -11.10 2.01 0.94
C PRO A 100 -10.86 0.74 0.12
N LYS A 101 -11.03 0.84 -1.21
CA LYS A 101 -10.92 -0.33 -2.10
C LYS A 101 -9.48 -0.81 -2.29
N ALA A 102 -8.51 0.07 -2.08
CA ALA A 102 -7.11 -0.28 -2.22
C ALA A 102 -6.22 0.43 -1.19
N LEU A 103 -5.05 -0.16 -0.96
CA LEU A 103 -3.99 0.42 -0.16
C LEU A 103 -2.66 0.22 -0.87
N MET A 104 -1.79 1.25 -0.85
CA MET A 104 -0.47 1.20 -1.45
C MET A 104 0.61 1.16 -0.38
N THR A 105 1.53 0.19 -0.49
CA THR A 105 2.72 0.12 0.38
C THR A 105 3.70 1.23 0.05
N SER A 106 4.65 1.48 0.94
CA SER A 106 5.64 2.55 0.77
C SER A 106 7.01 1.99 0.33
N TYR A 107 7.88 2.87 -0.16
CA TYR A 107 9.25 2.47 -0.57
C TYR A 107 10.19 2.18 0.60
N ASN A 108 10.01 2.90 1.71
CA ASN A 108 10.93 2.79 2.84
C ASN A 108 10.87 1.43 3.53
N LEU A 109 11.96 1.12 4.22
CA LEU A 109 11.94 0.06 5.20
C LEU A 109 11.28 0.56 6.49
N LEU A 110 10.63 -0.34 7.18
CA LEU A 110 10.11 -0.16 8.54
C LEU A 110 10.82 -1.16 9.46
N ASN A 111 11.59 -0.65 10.41
CA ASN A 111 12.36 -1.47 11.35
C ASN A 111 13.21 -2.56 10.67
N GLY A 112 13.83 -2.21 9.53
CA GLY A 112 14.73 -3.08 8.79
C GLY A 112 14.09 -3.96 7.72
N LYS A 113 12.76 -3.91 7.53
CA LYS A 113 12.03 -4.71 6.55
C LYS A 113 11.26 -3.82 5.59
N HIS A 114 11.33 -4.08 4.29
CA HIS A 114 10.52 -3.35 3.30
C HIS A 114 9.04 -3.48 3.63
N THR A 115 8.30 -2.37 3.61
CA THR A 115 6.86 -2.39 3.92
C THR A 115 6.10 -3.31 2.97
N SER A 116 6.55 -3.44 1.72
CA SER A 116 5.98 -4.36 0.74
C SER A 116 6.25 -5.85 1.03
N GLU A 117 7.32 -6.18 1.79
CA GLU A 117 7.63 -7.55 2.23
C GLU A 117 7.22 -7.84 3.67
N HIS A 118 6.53 -6.91 4.32
CA HIS A 118 6.25 -6.96 5.75
C HIS A 118 4.91 -7.66 6.03
N ARG A 119 4.95 -9.00 6.07
CA ARG A 119 3.76 -9.83 6.27
C ARG A 119 2.97 -9.43 7.52
N GLU A 120 3.65 -9.24 8.67
CA GLU A 120 3.00 -8.88 9.93
C GLU A 120 2.26 -7.54 9.81
N LEU A 121 2.82 -6.60 9.05
CA LEU A 121 2.17 -5.32 8.78
C LEU A 121 0.94 -5.46 7.88
N LEU A 122 1.02 -6.30 6.84
CA LEU A 122 -0.01 -6.40 5.80
C LEU A 122 -1.10 -7.43 6.11
N GLU A 123 -0.76 -8.59 6.65
CA GLU A 123 -1.75 -9.62 6.98
C GLU A 123 -2.25 -9.45 8.42
N ASP A 124 -1.34 -9.39 9.42
CA ASP A 124 -1.77 -9.42 10.81
C ASP A 124 -2.38 -8.06 11.24
N VAL A 125 -1.68 -6.95 10.99
CA VAL A 125 -2.19 -5.64 11.39
C VAL A 125 -3.27 -5.14 10.42
N LEU A 126 -2.96 -5.02 9.12
CA LEU A 126 -3.87 -4.39 8.18
C LEU A 126 -5.13 -5.24 7.96
N ARG A 127 -4.97 -6.53 7.65
CA ARG A 127 -6.12 -7.37 7.30
C ARG A 127 -6.84 -7.95 8.51
N CYS A 128 -6.09 -8.47 9.51
CA CYS A 128 -6.73 -9.09 10.68
C CYS A 128 -7.18 -8.07 11.71
N GLU A 129 -6.29 -7.14 12.14
CA GLU A 129 -6.65 -6.19 13.19
C GLU A 129 -7.53 -5.05 12.68
N PHE A 130 -7.22 -4.44 11.50
CA PHE A 130 -8.00 -3.33 10.96
C PHE A 130 -9.20 -3.79 10.12
N GLU A 131 -9.26 -5.08 9.78
CA GLU A 131 -10.33 -5.69 8.98
C GLU A 131 -10.41 -5.13 7.54
N PHE A 132 -9.24 -4.89 6.93
CA PHE A 132 -9.15 -4.41 5.56
C PHE A 132 -9.44 -5.52 4.54
N ASP A 133 -10.48 -5.35 3.73
CA ASP A 133 -10.89 -6.32 2.70
C ASP A 133 -10.54 -5.91 1.26
N GLY A 134 -9.94 -4.74 1.06
CA GLY A 134 -9.50 -4.26 -0.25
C GLY A 134 -8.23 -4.94 -0.76
N ILE A 135 -7.75 -4.49 -1.92
CA ILE A 135 -6.45 -4.94 -2.46
C ILE A 135 -5.29 -4.14 -1.87
N VAL A 136 -4.14 -4.80 -1.76
CA VAL A 136 -2.86 -4.15 -1.44
C VAL A 136 -2.03 -4.11 -2.71
N MET A 137 -1.51 -2.94 -3.06
CA MET A 137 -0.62 -2.76 -4.20
C MET A 137 0.73 -2.21 -3.76
N THR A 138 1.77 -2.48 -4.54
CA THR A 138 3.08 -1.85 -4.32
C THR A 138 3.06 -0.38 -4.74
N ASP A 139 4.01 0.42 -4.24
CA ASP A 139 4.37 1.65 -4.94
C ASP A 139 5.04 1.31 -6.28
N TRP A 140 5.25 2.30 -7.15
CA TRP A 140 5.75 2.08 -8.52
C TRP A 140 7.18 1.55 -8.55
N VAL A 141 7.41 0.51 -9.37
CA VAL A 141 8.70 -0.15 -9.61
C VAL A 141 9.45 -0.58 -8.36
N THR A 142 8.75 -0.90 -7.27
CA THR A 142 9.33 -1.19 -5.95
C THR A 142 10.33 -2.36 -5.99
N SER A 143 10.04 -3.40 -6.77
CA SER A 143 10.87 -4.60 -6.92
C SER A 143 11.79 -4.55 -8.15
N SER A 144 12.01 -3.39 -8.74
CA SER A 144 12.89 -3.20 -9.90
C SER A 144 14.33 -2.89 -9.49
N ASP A 145 15.29 -3.52 -10.16
CA ASP A 145 16.72 -3.23 -9.99
C ASP A 145 17.10 -1.79 -10.37
N ILE A 146 16.26 -1.11 -11.14
CA ILE A 146 16.47 0.30 -11.54
C ILE A 146 16.61 1.21 -10.31
N LEU A 147 15.88 0.91 -9.23
CA LEU A 147 15.92 1.71 -8.00
C LEU A 147 17.02 1.26 -7.03
N SER A 148 17.66 0.12 -7.30
CA SER A 148 18.63 -0.49 -6.40
C SER A 148 20.09 -0.30 -6.83
N ALA A 149 20.39 0.31 -7.99
CA ALA A 149 21.74 0.44 -8.51
C ALA A 149 22.75 1.09 -7.54
N ASP A 150 22.27 2.04 -6.70
CA ASP A 150 23.04 2.68 -5.61
C ASP A 150 22.37 2.49 -4.24
N ALA A 151 21.52 1.47 -4.10
CA ALA A 151 20.73 1.29 -2.89
C ALA A 151 21.55 0.68 -1.76
N LYS A 152 21.40 1.26 -0.56
CA LYS A 152 21.94 0.71 0.68
C LYS A 152 21.33 -0.64 1.05
N TYR A 153 20.10 -0.86 0.63
CA TYR A 153 19.33 -2.08 0.89
C TYR A 153 18.95 -2.74 -0.44
N PRO A 154 18.94 -4.07 -0.52
CA PRO A 154 18.49 -4.76 -1.73
C PRO A 154 17.02 -4.43 -2.02
N ALA A 155 16.65 -4.43 -3.31
CA ALA A 155 15.26 -4.29 -3.70
C ALA A 155 14.41 -5.44 -3.15
N PRO A 156 13.12 -5.21 -2.85
CA PRO A 156 12.20 -6.28 -2.48
C PRO A 156 12.10 -7.35 -3.57
N GLU A 157 12.07 -8.61 -3.16
CA GLU A 157 11.88 -9.75 -4.08
C GLU A 157 10.39 -9.99 -4.34
N ALA A 158 10.00 -10.09 -5.61
CA ALA A 158 8.58 -10.16 -6.00
C ALA A 158 7.82 -11.30 -5.29
N TYR A 159 8.41 -12.49 -5.13
CA TYR A 159 7.73 -13.57 -4.42
C TYR A 159 7.54 -13.28 -2.92
N LYS A 160 8.48 -12.60 -2.26
CA LYS A 160 8.33 -12.18 -0.85
C LYS A 160 7.24 -11.12 -0.70
N VAL A 161 7.17 -10.20 -1.67
CA VAL A 161 6.12 -9.16 -1.75
C VAL A 161 4.75 -9.81 -1.88
N ALA A 162 4.59 -10.80 -2.78
CA ALA A 162 3.35 -11.55 -2.93
C ALA A 162 2.98 -12.35 -1.67
N LEU A 163 3.95 -13.02 -1.03
CA LEU A 163 3.76 -13.76 0.22
C LEU A 163 3.36 -12.84 1.39
N ALA A 164 3.85 -11.62 1.39
CA ALA A 164 3.51 -10.65 2.44
C ALA A 164 2.08 -10.13 2.34
N GLY A 165 1.37 -10.39 1.23
CA GLY A 165 -0.02 -9.99 1.05
C GLY A 165 -0.23 -8.79 0.13
N ASN A 166 0.77 -8.41 -0.70
CA ASN A 166 0.52 -7.54 -1.84
C ASN A 166 -0.16 -8.35 -2.95
N ASP A 167 -1.25 -7.80 -3.46
CA ASP A 167 -2.06 -8.44 -4.49
C ASP A 167 -1.66 -7.97 -5.90
N LEU A 168 -1.13 -6.73 -6.01
CA LEU A 168 -0.84 -6.10 -7.29
C LEU A 168 0.53 -5.42 -7.27
N PHE A 169 1.33 -5.68 -8.31
CA PHE A 169 2.59 -4.98 -8.57
C PHE A 169 2.37 -3.82 -9.54
N MET A 170 2.97 -2.67 -9.26
CA MET A 170 2.84 -1.51 -10.14
C MET A 170 4.19 -1.05 -10.71
N PRO A 171 4.30 -0.94 -12.05
CA PRO A 171 3.29 -1.30 -13.09
C PRO A 171 3.27 -2.80 -13.41
N GLY A 172 4.13 -3.58 -12.79
CA GLY A 172 4.45 -4.95 -13.15
C GLY A 172 5.48 -5.03 -14.29
N SER A 173 6.32 -6.05 -14.27
CA SER A 173 7.39 -6.24 -15.23
C SER A 173 7.62 -7.73 -15.51
N GLN A 174 8.34 -8.03 -16.60
CA GLN A 174 8.74 -9.39 -16.89
C GLN A 174 9.66 -9.96 -15.80
N GLN A 175 10.51 -9.14 -15.19
CA GLN A 175 11.38 -9.55 -14.08
C GLN A 175 10.59 -10.09 -12.90
N GLU A 176 9.49 -9.42 -12.52
CA GLU A 176 8.61 -9.87 -11.44
C GLU A 176 7.89 -11.17 -11.78
N ILE A 177 7.42 -11.32 -13.03
CA ILE A 177 6.81 -12.55 -13.52
C ILE A 177 7.82 -13.71 -13.47
N ASP A 178 9.04 -13.48 -13.91
CA ASP A 178 10.11 -14.50 -13.92
C ASP A 178 10.49 -14.90 -12.50
N ASN A 179 10.61 -13.94 -11.58
CA ASN A 179 10.88 -14.19 -10.16
C ASN A 179 9.77 -15.02 -9.51
N LEU A 180 8.49 -14.65 -9.70
CA LEU A 180 7.34 -15.39 -9.19
C LEU A 180 7.27 -16.81 -9.79
N THR A 181 7.54 -16.95 -11.10
CA THR A 181 7.55 -18.24 -11.77
C THR A 181 8.64 -19.15 -11.25
N ALA A 182 9.84 -18.62 -11.04
CA ALA A 182 10.96 -19.36 -10.47
C ALA A 182 10.67 -19.76 -9.01
N ALA A 183 10.12 -18.82 -8.21
CA ALA A 183 9.76 -19.08 -6.83
C ALA A 183 8.68 -20.17 -6.69
N LEU A 184 7.68 -20.19 -7.59
CA LEU A 184 6.66 -21.23 -7.65
C LEU A 184 7.26 -22.62 -7.97
N LYS A 185 8.16 -22.68 -8.97
CA LYS A 185 8.86 -23.92 -9.33
C LYS A 185 9.73 -24.47 -8.22
N ASN A 186 10.34 -23.58 -7.43
CA ASN A 186 11.24 -23.93 -6.33
C ASN A 186 10.52 -24.13 -4.98
N GLY A 187 9.20 -23.98 -4.94
CA GLY A 187 8.39 -24.14 -3.73
C GLY A 187 8.53 -23.01 -2.70
N HIS A 188 9.04 -21.83 -3.10
CA HIS A 188 9.13 -20.66 -2.24
C HIS A 188 7.79 -19.92 -2.09
N ILE A 189 6.88 -20.09 -3.03
CA ILE A 189 5.49 -19.62 -2.99
C ILE A 189 4.58 -20.70 -3.53
N THR A 190 3.37 -20.81 -3.03
CA THR A 190 2.39 -21.81 -3.49
C THR A 190 1.41 -21.21 -4.51
N ARG A 191 0.75 -22.09 -5.27
CA ARG A 191 -0.30 -21.68 -6.19
C ARG A 191 -1.50 -21.09 -5.43
N GLU A 192 -1.81 -21.60 -4.26
CA GLU A 192 -2.90 -21.15 -3.40
C GLU A 192 -2.69 -19.71 -2.95
N GLU A 193 -1.45 -19.32 -2.60
CA GLU A 193 -1.10 -17.95 -2.23
C GLU A 193 -1.29 -16.97 -3.40
N LEU A 194 -0.85 -17.36 -4.60
CA LEU A 194 -1.08 -16.55 -5.80
C LEU A 194 -2.57 -16.44 -6.16
N ILE A 195 -3.34 -17.50 -6.01
CA ILE A 195 -4.79 -17.49 -6.22
C ILE A 195 -5.47 -16.58 -5.21
N LYS A 196 -5.07 -16.62 -3.94
CA LYS A 196 -5.59 -15.73 -2.89
C LYS A 196 -5.46 -14.26 -3.30
N ASN A 197 -4.26 -13.84 -3.75
CA ASN A 197 -4.00 -12.48 -4.20
C ASN A 197 -4.83 -12.13 -5.46
N ALA A 198 -4.81 -12.99 -6.47
CA ALA A 198 -5.59 -12.78 -7.70
C ALA A 198 -7.10 -12.70 -7.43
N THR A 199 -7.61 -13.50 -6.49
CA THR A 199 -9.04 -13.49 -6.12
C THR A 199 -9.46 -12.14 -5.55
N ARG A 200 -8.61 -11.47 -4.74
CA ARG A 200 -8.89 -10.14 -4.21
C ARG A 200 -9.01 -9.10 -5.33
N ILE A 201 -8.10 -9.17 -6.32
CA ILE A 201 -8.15 -8.28 -7.50
C ILE A 201 -9.43 -8.50 -8.31
N CYS A 202 -9.76 -9.77 -8.61
CA CYS A 202 -10.96 -10.12 -9.37
C CYS A 202 -12.23 -9.66 -8.64
N ARG A 203 -12.33 -9.88 -7.33
CA ARG A 203 -13.46 -9.44 -6.51
C ARG A 203 -13.66 -7.92 -6.60
N MET A 204 -12.60 -7.17 -6.40
CA MET A 204 -12.67 -5.71 -6.52
C MET A 204 -13.08 -5.26 -7.92
N ALA A 205 -12.53 -5.88 -8.97
CA ALA A 205 -12.87 -5.55 -10.34
C ALA A 205 -14.35 -5.79 -10.65
N VAL A 206 -14.90 -6.92 -10.20
CA VAL A 206 -16.32 -7.25 -10.36
C VAL A 206 -17.22 -6.28 -9.58
N GLU A 207 -16.85 -5.97 -8.34
CA GLU A 207 -17.59 -5.03 -7.50
C GLU A 207 -17.65 -3.63 -8.12
N LEU A 208 -16.51 -3.11 -8.60
CA LEU A 208 -16.44 -1.79 -9.21
C LEU A 208 -17.10 -1.74 -10.60
N ALA A 209 -17.18 -2.87 -11.30
CA ALA A 209 -17.94 -2.97 -12.55
C ALA A 209 -19.48 -2.99 -12.32
N GLY A 210 -19.93 -3.03 -11.06
CA GLY A 210 -21.36 -3.09 -10.72
C GLY A 210 -22.00 -4.45 -11.00
N ALA A 211 -21.22 -5.50 -11.22
CA ALA A 211 -21.71 -6.87 -11.33
C ALA A 211 -21.96 -7.43 -9.91
N SER A 212 -23.07 -8.10 -9.71
CA SER A 212 -23.29 -8.84 -8.47
C SER A 212 -22.34 -10.04 -8.40
N VAL A 213 -21.63 -10.18 -7.30
CA VAL A 213 -20.73 -11.31 -7.03
C VAL A 213 -21.54 -12.46 -6.42
#